data_baf2058725ee7aa274c4e57ca9a563a0
#
_entry.id   baf2058725ee7aa274c4e57ca9a563a0
#
_cell.length_a   1.000
_cell.length_b   1.000
_cell.length_c   1.000
_cell.angle_alpha   90.00
_cell.angle_beta   90.00
_cell.angle_gamma   90.00
#
_symmetry.space_group_name_H-M   'P 1'
#
loop_
_entity.id
_entity.type
_entity.pdbx_description
1 polymer ?
#
loop_
_entity_poly.entity_id
_entity_poly.type
_entity_poly.pdbx_seq_one_letter_code
_entity_poly.pdbx_strand_id
1 'polypeptide(L)'
;MKKSILLIGLVGMLTMNTFAQSDSKESKFGLETDILWPFLVQTTRTHFTIKLWQKGNLRGDVYAGVNIDFPRDRETEGRFADYSLASGYRQYFWKGLHLEFSQTTGLGVLENHVTTGKTYNSFDWLITGYVGYKFEFAKKKLYVIPQFGVAGVVYKSNPWPIYEDNTLTKEVGESPFMLGSLRFGYNF
;
A
#
# COMPACT_ATOMS: atom_id res chain seq x y z
N MET A 1 -20.90 18.74 -13.19
CA MET A 1 -19.52 19.18 -12.99
C MET A 1 -18.55 18.10 -12.45
N LYS A 2 -18.95 17.16 -11.56
CA LYS A 2 -18.04 16.13 -11.00
C LYS A 2 -17.51 15.09 -12.03
N LYS A 3 -18.27 14.78 -13.08
CA LYS A 3 -17.87 13.80 -14.12
C LYS A 3 -16.81 14.34 -15.10
N SER A 4 -16.76 15.66 -15.33
CA SER A 4 -15.80 16.28 -16.25
C SER A 4 -14.39 16.35 -15.69
N ILE A 5 -14.22 16.47 -14.38
CA ILE A 5 -12.91 16.53 -13.70
C ILE A 5 -12.20 15.17 -13.78
N LEU A 6 -12.96 14.07 -13.65
CA LEU A 6 -12.42 12.71 -13.75
C LEU A 6 -11.88 12.41 -15.17
N LEU A 7 -12.57 12.90 -16.20
CA LEU A 7 -12.16 12.69 -17.60
C LEU A 7 -10.90 13.49 -17.97
N ILE A 8 -10.77 14.72 -17.46
CA ILE A 8 -9.60 15.57 -17.69
C ILE A 8 -8.36 14.97 -16.99
N GLY A 9 -8.50 14.41 -15.79
CA GLY A 9 -7.44 13.70 -15.10
C GLY A 9 -6.96 12.46 -15.86
N LEU A 10 -7.88 11.69 -16.44
CA LEU A 10 -7.57 10.46 -17.20
C LEU A 10 -6.88 10.78 -18.53
N VAL A 11 -7.33 11.82 -19.26
CA VAL A 11 -6.72 12.27 -20.52
C VAL A 11 -5.33 12.87 -20.29
N GLY A 12 -5.13 13.64 -19.21
CA GLY A 12 -3.82 14.18 -18.83
C GLY A 12 -2.78 13.09 -18.52
N MET A 13 -3.20 11.97 -17.92
CA MET A 13 -2.32 10.83 -17.65
C MET A 13 -1.92 10.05 -18.92
N LEU A 14 -2.77 10.01 -19.93
CA LEU A 14 -2.49 9.32 -21.19
C LEU A 14 -1.49 10.07 -22.09
N THR A 15 -1.41 11.39 -22.00
CA THR A 15 -0.50 12.22 -22.83
C THR A 15 0.93 12.29 -22.30
N MET A 16 1.18 11.93 -21.04
CA MET A 16 2.53 11.96 -20.45
C MET A 16 3.47 10.83 -20.93
N ASN A 17 2.95 9.81 -21.62
CA ASN A 17 3.75 8.67 -22.07
C ASN A 17 4.62 8.90 -23.30
N THR A 18 4.53 10.07 -23.97
CA THR A 18 5.24 10.33 -25.22
C THR A 18 6.63 10.95 -25.05
N PHE A 19 7.03 11.34 -23.85
CA PHE A 19 8.28 12.09 -23.62
C PHE A 19 9.45 11.30 -23.01
N ALA A 20 9.34 9.99 -22.84
CA ALA A 20 10.34 9.21 -22.09
C ALA A 20 11.01 8.10 -22.89
N GLN A 21 11.56 8.41 -24.08
CA GLN A 21 12.51 7.52 -24.75
C GLN A 21 13.88 8.19 -24.80
N SER A 22 14.68 7.95 -23.77
CA SER A 22 16.11 8.25 -23.75
C SER A 22 16.82 7.08 -23.08
N ASP A 23 17.90 6.60 -23.70
CA ASP A 23 18.80 5.52 -23.24
C ASP A 23 19.50 5.88 -21.91
N SER A 24 18.76 6.03 -20.84
CA SER A 24 19.31 6.11 -19.50
C SER A 24 19.46 4.69 -18.98
N LYS A 25 20.66 4.33 -18.49
CA LYS A 25 20.93 3.08 -17.79
C LYS A 25 19.84 2.92 -16.71
N GLU A 26 18.96 1.93 -16.88
CA GLU A 26 17.80 1.78 -15.99
C GLU A 26 18.27 1.53 -14.57
N SER A 27 17.75 2.31 -13.64
CA SER A 27 18.05 2.19 -12.23
C SER A 27 17.60 0.83 -11.68
N LYS A 28 18.42 0.25 -10.81
CA LYS A 28 18.15 -1.04 -10.16
C LYS A 28 17.36 -0.89 -8.87
N PHE A 29 17.45 0.27 -8.24
CA PHE A 29 16.89 0.54 -6.92
C PHE A 29 15.89 1.68 -6.97
N GLY A 30 14.94 1.66 -6.04
CA GLY A 30 13.99 2.74 -5.87
C GLY A 30 13.46 2.83 -4.44
N LEU A 31 12.89 3.97 -4.13
CA LEU A 31 12.16 4.23 -2.90
C LEU A 31 10.77 4.71 -3.28
N GLU A 32 9.75 4.19 -2.62
CA GLU A 32 8.36 4.59 -2.85
C GLU A 32 7.61 4.79 -1.54
N THR A 33 6.65 5.71 -1.55
CA THR A 33 5.73 5.95 -0.44
C THR A 33 4.30 6.03 -0.95
N ASP A 34 3.34 5.55 -0.17
CA ASP A 34 1.93 5.71 -0.48
C ASP A 34 1.48 7.11 -0.07
N ILE A 35 0.92 7.86 -1.02
CA ILE A 35 0.49 9.24 -0.78
C ILE A 35 -1.00 9.38 -0.44
N LEU A 36 -1.81 8.32 -0.62
CA LEU A 36 -3.23 8.33 -0.22
C LEU A 36 -3.45 7.86 1.21
N TRP A 37 -2.71 6.86 1.65
CA TRP A 37 -2.92 6.20 2.94
C TRP A 37 -2.76 7.11 4.16
N PRO A 38 -1.81 8.06 4.20
CA PRO A 38 -1.74 9.02 5.30
C PRO A 38 -3.02 9.84 5.50
N PHE A 39 -3.75 10.15 4.42
CA PHE A 39 -4.98 10.93 4.47
C PHE A 39 -6.24 10.09 4.71
N LEU A 40 -6.27 8.85 4.18
CA LEU A 40 -7.46 8.00 4.27
C LEU A 40 -7.51 7.21 5.58
N VAL A 41 -6.38 6.64 5.98
CA VAL A 41 -6.29 5.73 7.13
C VAL A 41 -5.17 6.09 8.10
N GLN A 42 -4.51 7.23 7.90
CA GLN A 42 -3.46 7.79 8.77
C GLN A 42 -2.24 6.88 8.93
N THR A 43 -2.00 6.02 7.95
CA THR A 43 -0.88 5.09 7.92
C THR A 43 0.15 5.56 6.90
N THR A 44 1.40 5.73 7.31
CA THR A 44 2.53 6.00 6.43
C THR A 44 3.12 4.69 5.94
N ARG A 45 3.32 4.56 4.63
CA ARG A 45 3.91 3.38 3.99
C ARG A 45 5.11 3.79 3.17
N THR A 46 6.27 3.21 3.46
CA THR A 46 7.50 3.49 2.71
C THR A 46 8.20 2.18 2.39
N HIS A 47 8.53 1.97 1.11
CA HIS A 47 9.10 0.73 0.61
C HIS A 47 10.36 1.02 -0.20
N PHE A 48 11.38 0.21 0.00
CA PHE A 48 12.56 0.11 -0.84
C PHE A 48 12.32 -0.96 -1.91
N THR A 49 12.59 -0.65 -3.17
CA THR A 49 12.32 -1.53 -4.31
C THR A 49 13.61 -1.94 -5.01
N ILE A 50 13.66 -3.17 -5.49
CA ILE A 50 14.79 -3.73 -6.24
C ILE A 50 14.26 -4.38 -7.51
N LYS A 51 14.76 -3.96 -8.68
CA LYS A 51 14.54 -4.66 -9.94
C LYS A 51 15.34 -5.95 -9.93
N LEU A 52 14.65 -7.10 -9.95
CA LEU A 52 15.31 -8.42 -9.99
C LEU A 52 15.77 -8.78 -11.39
N TRP A 53 14.87 -8.61 -12.37
CA TRP A 53 15.13 -9.00 -13.75
C TRP A 53 14.26 -8.19 -14.72
N GLN A 54 14.70 -8.18 -15.99
CA GLN A 54 13.95 -7.59 -17.09
C GLN A 54 14.27 -8.31 -18.40
N LYS A 55 13.23 -8.63 -19.17
CA LYS A 55 13.33 -9.20 -20.52
C LYS A 55 12.26 -8.61 -21.41
N GLY A 56 12.64 -7.66 -22.28
CA GLY A 56 11.69 -6.90 -23.08
C GLY A 56 10.72 -6.11 -22.19
N ASN A 57 9.44 -6.34 -22.39
CA ASN A 57 8.38 -5.69 -21.60
C ASN A 57 8.10 -6.37 -20.24
N LEU A 58 8.65 -7.57 -20.04
CA LEU A 58 8.50 -8.29 -18.78
C LEU A 58 9.56 -7.84 -17.79
N ARG A 59 9.15 -7.55 -16.56
CA ARG A 59 10.02 -7.16 -15.47
C ARG A 59 9.49 -7.68 -14.15
N GLY A 60 10.39 -8.09 -13.26
CA GLY A 60 10.09 -8.46 -11.89
C GLY A 60 10.79 -7.53 -10.91
N ASP A 61 10.03 -6.92 -10.01
CA ASP A 61 10.54 -6.10 -8.91
C ASP A 61 10.14 -6.74 -7.57
N VAL A 62 11.04 -6.71 -6.58
CA VAL A 62 10.70 -6.99 -5.18
C VAL A 62 10.78 -5.70 -4.39
N TYR A 63 10.07 -5.67 -3.30
CA TYR A 63 10.20 -4.59 -2.33
C TYR A 63 10.07 -5.09 -0.90
N ALA A 64 10.64 -4.30 0.01
CA ALA A 64 10.43 -4.43 1.45
C ALA A 64 10.35 -3.04 2.08
N GLY A 65 9.63 -2.92 3.18
CA GLY A 65 9.48 -1.64 3.84
C GLY A 65 8.64 -1.69 5.10
N VAL A 66 8.26 -0.53 5.55
CA VAL A 66 7.50 -0.34 6.79
C VAL A 66 6.18 0.37 6.52
N ASN A 67 5.16 -0.04 7.28
CA ASN A 67 3.92 0.70 7.41
C ASN A 67 3.81 1.11 8.88
N ILE A 68 3.55 2.39 9.12
CA ILE A 68 3.50 2.95 10.47
C ILE A 68 2.20 3.73 10.63
N ASP A 69 1.38 3.30 11.56
CA ASP A 69 0.26 4.05 12.09
C ASP A 69 0.72 4.67 13.42
N PHE A 70 1.05 5.96 13.39
CA PHE A 70 1.59 6.64 14.57
C PHE A 70 0.58 6.68 15.72
N PRO A 71 1.04 6.62 16.98
CA PRO A 71 0.18 6.64 18.15
C PRO A 71 -0.80 7.82 18.12
N ARG A 72 -2.08 7.51 18.22
CA ARG A 72 -3.18 8.49 18.23
C ARG A 72 -4.28 8.07 19.17
N ASP A 73 -4.94 9.03 19.78
CA ASP A 73 -6.11 8.80 20.59
C ASP A 73 -7.34 8.60 19.68
N ARG A 74 -8.08 7.54 19.96
CA ARG A 74 -9.38 7.25 19.36
C ARG A 74 -10.43 7.35 20.46
N GLU A 75 -11.40 8.25 20.29
CA GLU A 75 -12.39 8.59 21.33
C GLU A 75 -13.13 7.37 21.88
N THR A 76 -13.40 6.38 21.03
CA THR A 76 -14.20 5.19 21.40
C THR A 76 -13.38 3.97 21.78
N GLU A 77 -12.07 3.98 21.54
CA GLU A 77 -11.25 2.79 21.69
C GLU A 77 -10.12 2.95 22.70
N GLY A 78 -9.38 4.05 22.63
CA GLY A 78 -8.16 4.32 23.37
C GLY A 78 -7.04 4.82 22.48
N ARG A 79 -5.79 4.72 22.92
CA ARG A 79 -4.64 5.15 22.11
C ARG A 79 -4.13 4.02 21.23
N PHE A 80 -4.28 4.18 19.93
CA PHE A 80 -3.92 3.19 18.93
C PHE A 80 -2.59 3.48 18.24
N ALA A 81 -1.81 2.44 17.96
CA ALA A 81 -0.64 2.46 17.08
C ALA A 81 -0.52 1.12 16.35
N ASP A 82 0.03 1.13 15.12
CA ASP A 82 0.40 -0.08 14.38
C ASP A 82 1.77 0.07 13.73
N TYR A 83 2.58 -0.97 13.82
CA TYR A 83 3.93 -1.05 13.27
C TYR A 83 4.07 -2.34 12.47
N SER A 84 4.14 -2.21 11.16
CA SER A 84 4.11 -3.35 10.26
C SER A 84 5.30 -3.38 9.32
N LEU A 85 5.80 -4.59 9.03
CA LEU A 85 6.74 -4.86 7.95
C LEU A 85 5.98 -5.34 6.73
N ALA A 86 6.25 -4.74 5.59
CA ALA A 86 5.68 -5.14 4.31
C ALA A 86 6.76 -5.67 3.38
N SER A 87 6.44 -6.70 2.61
CA SER A 87 7.25 -7.17 1.50
C SER A 87 6.37 -7.66 0.37
N GLY A 88 6.89 -7.64 -0.85
CA GLY A 88 6.10 -8.06 -1.99
C GLY A 88 6.92 -8.25 -3.27
N TYR A 89 6.24 -8.83 -4.24
CA TYR A 89 6.72 -9.02 -5.60
C TYR A 89 5.76 -8.40 -6.59
N ARG A 90 6.31 -7.68 -7.57
CA ARG A 90 5.57 -7.01 -8.63
C ARG A 90 6.01 -7.54 -9.98
N GLN A 91 5.08 -8.13 -10.71
CA GLN A 91 5.28 -8.64 -12.06
C GLN A 91 4.72 -7.67 -13.08
N TYR A 92 5.56 -7.06 -13.88
CA TYR A 92 5.16 -6.23 -15.02
C TYR A 92 5.02 -7.10 -16.27
N PHE A 93 3.94 -6.88 -17.03
CA PHE A 93 3.62 -7.62 -18.24
C PHE A 93 3.75 -6.78 -19.50
N TRP A 94 3.37 -5.50 -19.41
CA TRP A 94 3.39 -4.59 -20.54
C TRP A 94 3.58 -3.16 -20.07
N LYS A 95 4.71 -2.54 -20.49
CA LYS A 95 5.08 -1.20 -20.02
C LYS A 95 4.99 -1.10 -18.49
N GLY A 96 4.06 -0.30 -17.96
CA GLY A 96 3.83 -0.13 -16.53
C GLY A 96 2.75 -1.03 -15.92
N LEU A 97 1.98 -1.78 -16.73
CA LEU A 97 0.92 -2.67 -16.23
C LEU A 97 1.53 -3.83 -15.44
N HIS A 98 1.04 -4.05 -14.22
CA HIS A 98 1.56 -5.10 -13.35
C HIS A 98 0.50 -5.72 -12.46
N LEU A 99 0.83 -6.93 -12.00
CA LEU A 99 0.24 -7.53 -10.81
C LEU A 99 1.25 -7.49 -9.68
N GLU A 100 0.77 -7.25 -8.48
CA GLU A 100 1.57 -7.24 -7.27
C GLU A 100 0.97 -8.20 -6.25
N PHE A 101 1.82 -9.00 -5.64
CA PHE A 101 1.51 -9.78 -4.46
C PHE A 101 2.33 -9.24 -3.30
N SER A 102 1.68 -8.99 -2.18
CA SER A 102 2.35 -8.49 -0.97
C SER A 102 1.86 -9.19 0.28
N GLN A 103 2.73 -9.19 1.28
CA GLN A 103 2.39 -9.56 2.64
C GLN A 103 2.78 -8.42 3.59
N THR A 104 2.01 -8.29 4.64
CA THR A 104 2.25 -7.34 5.73
C THR A 104 2.10 -8.08 7.04
N THR A 105 3.11 -7.98 7.90
CA THR A 105 3.09 -8.51 9.26
C THR A 105 3.29 -7.38 10.24
N GLY A 106 2.44 -7.26 11.25
CA GLY A 106 2.46 -6.10 12.13
C GLY A 106 2.07 -6.39 13.56
N LEU A 107 2.37 -5.41 14.39
CA LEU A 107 1.99 -5.34 15.79
C LEU A 107 1.10 -4.12 16.00
N GLY A 108 -0.19 -4.36 16.23
CA GLY A 108 -1.12 -3.35 16.69
C GLY A 108 -1.07 -3.24 18.21
N VAL A 109 -1.05 -2.02 18.73
CA VAL A 109 -1.09 -1.69 20.16
C VAL A 109 -2.28 -0.77 20.42
N LEU A 110 -3.12 -1.16 21.34
CA LEU A 110 -4.24 -0.35 21.84
C LEU A 110 -4.03 -0.11 23.33
N GLU A 111 -3.59 1.11 23.68
CA GLU A 111 -3.34 1.52 25.07
C GLU A 111 -4.58 2.19 25.66
N ASN A 112 -4.76 2.04 26.97
CA ASN A 112 -5.81 2.71 27.74
C ASN A 112 -7.20 2.55 27.10
N HIS A 113 -7.58 1.29 26.79
CA HIS A 113 -8.89 1.00 26.23
C HIS A 113 -10.01 1.63 27.09
N VAL A 114 -10.90 2.42 26.48
CA VAL A 114 -11.86 3.29 27.17
C VAL A 114 -12.77 2.57 28.18
N THR A 115 -13.11 1.30 27.92
CA THR A 115 -13.98 0.52 28.82
C THR A 115 -13.20 -0.23 29.89
N THR A 116 -12.01 -0.73 29.59
CA THR A 116 -11.28 -1.63 30.48
C THR A 116 -10.05 -1.01 31.13
N GLY A 117 -9.56 0.13 30.61
CA GLY A 117 -8.29 0.76 31.02
C GLY A 117 -7.04 -0.06 30.74
N LYS A 118 -7.17 -1.18 30.00
CA LYS A 118 -6.05 -2.11 29.74
C LYS A 118 -5.38 -1.81 28.41
N THR A 119 -4.16 -2.34 28.26
CA THR A 119 -3.42 -2.35 27.00
C THR A 119 -3.58 -3.72 26.32
N TYR A 120 -3.86 -3.70 25.02
CA TYR A 120 -4.03 -4.88 24.18
C TYR A 120 -3.03 -4.84 23.05
N ASN A 121 -2.42 -5.98 22.73
CA ASN A 121 -1.52 -6.16 21.62
C ASN A 121 -2.09 -7.22 20.66
N SER A 122 -2.01 -6.95 19.36
CA SER A 122 -2.36 -7.91 18.32
C SER A 122 -1.23 -8.04 17.33
N PHE A 123 -0.90 -9.25 16.94
CA PHE A 123 -0.05 -9.53 15.80
C PHE A 123 -0.94 -9.93 14.63
N ASP A 124 -0.77 -9.25 13.50
CA ASP A 124 -1.55 -9.46 12.29
C ASP A 124 -0.65 -9.89 11.14
N TRP A 125 -1.17 -10.77 10.29
CA TRP A 125 -0.57 -11.13 9.02
C TRP A 125 -1.62 -11.01 7.91
N LEU A 126 -1.35 -10.11 6.97
CA LEU A 126 -2.21 -9.84 5.82
C LEU A 126 -1.51 -10.23 4.53
N ILE A 127 -2.29 -10.69 3.57
CA ILE A 127 -1.89 -10.89 2.18
C ILE A 127 -2.71 -9.97 1.30
N THR A 128 -2.07 -9.33 0.31
CA THR A 128 -2.75 -8.42 -0.61
C THR A 128 -2.32 -8.72 -2.05
N GLY A 129 -3.29 -8.77 -2.96
CA GLY A 129 -3.07 -8.77 -4.39
C GLY A 129 -3.50 -7.44 -5.00
N TYR A 130 -2.66 -6.84 -5.84
CA TYR A 130 -2.99 -5.60 -6.56
C TYR A 130 -2.87 -5.78 -8.06
N VAL A 131 -3.68 -5.03 -8.80
CA VAL A 131 -3.46 -4.67 -10.20
C VAL A 131 -3.18 -3.17 -10.26
N GLY A 132 -2.17 -2.77 -11.03
CA GLY A 132 -1.76 -1.38 -11.09
C GLY A 132 -1.01 -1.02 -12.35
N TYR A 133 -0.71 0.26 -12.50
CA TYR A 133 0.08 0.78 -13.62
C TYR A 133 1.14 1.76 -13.11
N LYS A 134 2.42 1.51 -13.46
CA LYS A 134 3.54 2.40 -13.15
C LYS A 134 3.72 3.42 -14.26
N PHE A 135 3.47 4.69 -13.95
CA PHE A 135 3.77 5.82 -14.82
C PHE A 135 5.14 6.38 -14.47
N GLU A 136 6.09 6.28 -15.39
CA GLU A 136 7.45 6.79 -15.19
C GLU A 136 7.65 8.11 -15.94
N PHE A 137 8.31 9.09 -15.31
CA PHE A 137 8.62 10.41 -15.84
C PHE A 137 10.00 10.87 -15.37
N ALA A 138 10.43 12.09 -15.77
CA ALA A 138 11.75 12.62 -15.44
C ALA A 138 12.90 11.64 -15.79
N LYS A 139 12.93 11.13 -17.03
CA LYS A 139 13.90 10.11 -17.49
C LYS A 139 13.85 8.83 -16.66
N LYS A 140 12.65 8.38 -16.29
CA LYS A 140 12.36 7.22 -15.46
C LYS A 140 12.86 7.30 -14.01
N LYS A 141 13.29 8.48 -13.55
CA LYS A 141 13.70 8.67 -12.17
C LYS A 141 12.52 8.77 -11.22
N LEU A 142 11.45 9.45 -11.62
CA LEU A 142 10.24 9.59 -10.83
C LEU A 142 9.15 8.70 -11.39
N TYR A 143 8.27 8.22 -10.52
CA TYR A 143 7.12 7.43 -10.95
C TYR A 143 5.94 7.55 -9.98
N VAL A 144 4.75 7.26 -10.51
CA VAL A 144 3.51 7.14 -9.76
C VAL A 144 2.85 5.81 -10.10
N ILE A 145 2.31 5.14 -9.09
CA ILE A 145 1.63 3.85 -9.23
C ILE A 145 0.24 3.93 -8.61
N PRO A 146 -0.80 4.28 -9.38
CA PRO A 146 -2.16 3.97 -9.01
C PRO A 146 -2.38 2.46 -9.08
N GLN A 147 -2.98 1.90 -8.03
CA GLN A 147 -3.27 0.48 -7.97
C GLN A 147 -4.52 0.22 -7.12
N PHE A 148 -5.18 -0.87 -7.44
CA PHE A 148 -6.36 -1.36 -6.75
C PHE A 148 -6.18 -2.83 -6.42
N GLY A 149 -6.65 -3.26 -5.26
CA GLY A 149 -6.40 -4.61 -4.81
C GLY A 149 -7.42 -5.15 -3.84
N VAL A 150 -7.16 -6.40 -3.46
CA VAL A 150 -7.93 -7.13 -2.45
C VAL A 150 -6.96 -7.65 -1.41
N ALA A 151 -7.27 -7.41 -0.14
CA ALA A 151 -6.53 -7.92 0.99
C ALA A 151 -7.36 -8.92 1.80
N GLY A 152 -6.67 -9.86 2.41
CA GLY A 152 -7.25 -10.79 3.36
C GLY A 152 -6.35 -10.97 4.58
N VAL A 153 -6.96 -11.13 5.74
CA VAL A 153 -6.26 -11.46 6.99
C VAL A 153 -5.98 -12.95 6.99
N VAL A 154 -4.71 -13.35 7.08
CA VAL A 154 -4.27 -14.74 7.16
C VAL A 154 -4.22 -15.22 8.61
N TYR A 155 -3.75 -14.33 9.48
CA TYR A 155 -3.60 -14.63 10.89
C TYR A 155 -3.76 -13.37 11.74
N LYS A 156 -4.40 -13.54 12.90
CA LYS A 156 -4.53 -12.52 13.94
C LYS A 156 -4.41 -13.19 15.30
N SER A 157 -3.46 -12.76 16.14
CA SER A 157 -3.14 -13.46 17.37
C SER A 157 -4.18 -13.24 18.48
N ASN A 158 -4.60 -11.99 18.65
CA ASN A 158 -5.57 -11.61 19.68
C ASN A 158 -6.54 -10.60 19.08
N PRO A 159 -7.82 -10.92 18.96
CA PRO A 159 -8.81 -9.89 18.64
C PRO A 159 -8.84 -8.85 19.77
N TRP A 160 -8.90 -7.58 19.39
CA TRP A 160 -9.12 -6.54 20.38
C TRP A 160 -10.57 -6.62 20.90
N PRO A 161 -10.86 -6.16 22.12
CA PRO A 161 -12.21 -6.23 22.68
C PRO A 161 -13.29 -5.60 21.80
N ILE A 162 -12.94 -4.57 21.02
CA ILE A 162 -13.84 -3.92 20.05
C ILE A 162 -14.34 -4.87 18.95
N TYR A 163 -13.62 -5.97 18.68
CA TYR A 163 -14.02 -6.98 17.69
C TYR A 163 -14.87 -8.10 18.30
N GLU A 164 -14.85 -8.27 19.62
CA GLU A 164 -15.65 -9.30 20.29
C GLU A 164 -17.13 -8.96 20.32
N ASP A 165 -17.46 -7.66 20.47
CA ASP A 165 -18.83 -7.17 20.64
C ASP A 165 -19.47 -6.61 19.37
N ASN A 166 -18.72 -6.47 18.27
CA ASN A 166 -19.19 -5.85 17.05
C ASN A 166 -19.13 -6.83 15.87
N THR A 167 -20.29 -7.37 15.49
CA THR A 167 -20.44 -8.31 14.38
C THR A 167 -19.90 -7.77 13.04
N LEU A 168 -20.08 -6.46 12.77
CA LEU A 168 -19.58 -5.82 11.54
C LEU A 168 -18.06 -5.79 11.47
N THR A 169 -17.38 -5.48 12.58
CA THR A 169 -15.91 -5.48 12.63
C THR A 169 -15.33 -6.89 12.60
N LYS A 170 -16.03 -7.87 13.14
CA LYS A 170 -15.66 -9.28 13.03
C LYS A 170 -15.72 -9.76 11.59
N GLU A 171 -16.82 -9.45 10.90
CA GLU A 171 -17.00 -9.80 9.48
C GLU A 171 -15.96 -9.12 8.58
N VAL A 172 -15.65 -7.84 8.78
CA VAL A 172 -14.60 -7.11 8.04
C VAL A 172 -13.22 -7.69 8.31
N GLY A 173 -12.94 -8.16 9.53
CA GLY A 173 -11.67 -8.80 9.87
C GLY A 173 -11.49 -10.20 9.28
N GLU A 174 -12.57 -10.89 8.92
CA GLU A 174 -12.56 -12.26 8.40
C GLU A 174 -12.74 -12.32 6.87
N SER A 175 -13.34 -11.30 6.26
CA SER A 175 -13.64 -11.27 4.83
C SER A 175 -12.57 -10.50 4.04
N PRO A 176 -12.29 -10.91 2.79
CA PRO A 176 -11.45 -10.11 1.90
C PRO A 176 -12.06 -8.71 1.71
N PHE A 177 -11.24 -7.69 1.77
CA PHE A 177 -11.66 -6.31 1.58
C PHE A 177 -10.89 -5.62 0.46
N MET A 178 -11.58 -4.67 -0.20
CA MET A 178 -11.01 -3.91 -1.31
C MET A 178 -10.22 -2.72 -0.78
N LEU A 179 -9.12 -2.40 -1.47
CA LEU A 179 -8.29 -1.24 -1.13
C LEU A 179 -7.65 -0.60 -2.36
N GLY A 180 -7.47 0.70 -2.28
CA GLY A 180 -6.74 1.49 -3.26
C GLY A 180 -5.42 1.98 -2.71
N SER A 181 -4.45 2.21 -3.58
CA SER A 181 -3.14 2.76 -3.23
C SER A 181 -2.65 3.66 -4.35
N LEU A 182 -2.01 4.74 -4.01
CA LEU A 182 -1.34 5.66 -4.94
C LEU A 182 0.08 5.88 -4.43
N ARG A 183 1.03 5.16 -5.02
CA ARG A 183 2.44 5.30 -4.62
C ARG A 183 3.15 6.32 -5.48
N PHE A 184 3.98 7.13 -4.85
CA PHE A 184 4.96 7.99 -5.49
C PHE A 184 6.35 7.44 -5.20
N GLY A 185 7.21 7.38 -6.22
CA GLY A 185 8.53 6.79 -6.04
C GLY A 185 9.64 7.47 -6.84
N TYR A 186 10.86 7.19 -6.42
CA TYR A 186 12.11 7.64 -7.03
C TYR A 186 13.04 6.46 -7.28
N ASN A 187 13.57 6.36 -8.51
CA ASN A 187 14.59 5.38 -8.92
C ASN A 187 15.98 6.01 -8.88
N PHE A 188 16.98 5.33 -8.30
CA PHE A 188 18.38 5.81 -8.16
C PHE A 188 19.41 4.71 -8.44
#